data_931092a8885a0845c1cc4cc709c3b882
#
_entry.id   931092a8885a0845c1cc4cc709c3b882
#
_cell.length_a   1.000
_cell.length_b   1.000
_cell.length_c   1.000
_cell.angle_alpha   90.00
_cell.angle_beta   90.00
_cell.angle_gamma   90.00
#
_symmetry.space_group_name_H-M   'P 1'
#
loop_
_entity.id
_entity.type
_entity.pdbx_description
1 polymer ?
#
loop_
_entity_poly.entity_id
_entity_poly.type
_entity_poly.pdbx_seq_one_letter_code
_entity_poly.pdbx_strand_id
1 'polypeptide(L)'
;MNIKALFEKFTKDWPAKVICLCLAIFIYSFHQIITLDSKTLMIPMQIISDGNLTTKDVCPNFVKVVFRTDSSHIASVNSKDIKAFINLTAYTQEGFYDVPVQVELSEDLKTIEPLEIKIKPESFSLNLEEKILKYIPVVASTSGEPENGYYVSNLEVIPSSVKVVGPKSVVENTKQIYTKKVMLKGAKTNYSSPTKLDNINSLLKIYPESDFRVDIEISEKIAEKDFSNIEVSFLNLKDNFIVSSQTPKVSFTLSGSQRILEKFVLKPESVYIDLKKALSAGTFDFPVYVSVPDLLSVKKLTPQKVKISIEEKVFDSPLDSELKENSDGETLEHENNQEESFSS
;
A
#
# COMPACT_ATOMS: atom_id res chain seq x y z
N MET A 1 78.12 -6.82 65.41
CA MET A 1 77.97 -6.25 64.06
C MET A 1 77.73 -4.74 64.24
N ASN A 2 78.72 -3.92 63.83
CA ASN A 2 78.83 -2.47 64.17
C ASN A 2 77.77 -1.65 63.39
N ILE A 3 76.72 -1.28 64.09
CA ILE A 3 75.60 -0.50 63.53
C ILE A 3 76.07 0.86 62.95
N LYS A 4 77.15 1.50 63.56
CA LYS A 4 77.72 2.74 63.03
C LYS A 4 78.36 2.57 61.63
N ALA A 5 79.06 1.46 61.38
CA ALA A 5 79.66 1.20 60.08
C ALA A 5 78.61 0.90 58.96
N LEU A 6 77.47 0.39 59.39
CA LEU A 6 76.32 0.19 58.47
C LEU A 6 75.72 1.53 58.11
N PHE A 7 75.55 2.45 59.08
CA PHE A 7 74.97 3.77 58.85
C PHE A 7 75.93 4.67 58.02
N GLU A 8 77.24 4.63 58.22
CA GLU A 8 78.23 5.34 57.38
C GLU A 8 78.24 4.84 55.94
N LYS A 9 78.00 3.54 55.73
CA LYS A 9 77.90 2.93 54.41
C LYS A 9 76.54 3.26 53.72
N PHE A 10 75.52 3.51 54.55
CA PHE A 10 74.20 3.89 54.03
C PHE A 10 74.13 5.38 53.68
N THR A 11 74.84 6.27 54.39
CA THR A 11 74.87 7.69 54.11
C THR A 11 75.97 8.09 53.13
N LYS A 12 76.92 7.20 52.82
CA LYS A 12 77.94 7.45 51.81
C LYS A 12 77.30 7.41 50.44
N ASP A 13 77.44 8.48 49.63
CA ASP A 13 76.90 8.69 48.31
C ASP A 13 75.36 8.76 48.28
N TRP A 14 74.73 9.32 49.36
CA TRP A 14 73.30 9.42 49.46
C TRP A 14 72.63 10.19 48.29
N PRO A 15 73.25 11.26 47.69
CA PRO A 15 72.62 11.93 46.53
C PRO A 15 72.50 10.97 45.34
N ALA A 16 73.45 10.14 45.06
CA ALA A 16 73.37 9.15 43.99
C ALA A 16 72.25 8.13 44.22
N LYS A 17 72.06 7.70 45.50
CA LYS A 17 70.99 6.76 45.86
C LYS A 17 69.64 7.38 45.73
N VAL A 18 69.47 8.68 46.04
CA VAL A 18 68.21 9.40 45.83
C VAL A 18 67.89 9.57 44.34
N ILE A 19 68.94 9.89 43.52
CA ILE A 19 68.73 9.99 42.05
C ILE A 19 68.35 8.62 41.51
N CYS A 20 68.99 7.52 41.92
CA CYS A 20 68.59 6.18 41.50
C CYS A 20 67.15 5.81 41.94
N LEU A 21 66.78 6.19 43.16
CA LEU A 21 65.37 5.98 43.63
C LEU A 21 64.36 6.78 42.81
N CYS A 22 64.62 8.07 42.57
CA CYS A 22 63.77 8.91 41.73
C CYS A 22 63.70 8.35 40.31
N LEU A 23 64.83 7.87 39.74
CA LEU A 23 64.86 7.25 38.42
C LEU A 23 64.06 5.95 38.40
N ALA A 24 64.17 5.10 39.44
CA ALA A 24 63.43 3.88 39.56
C ALA A 24 61.90 4.15 39.67
N ILE A 25 61.46 5.15 40.46
CA ILE A 25 60.09 5.58 40.57
C ILE A 25 59.61 6.11 39.22
N PHE A 26 60.45 6.90 38.56
CA PHE A 26 60.09 7.44 37.23
C PHE A 26 59.91 6.30 36.19
N ILE A 27 60.87 5.35 36.12
CA ILE A 27 60.79 4.22 35.21
C ILE A 27 59.55 3.34 35.54
N TYR A 28 59.29 3.09 36.83
CA TYR A 28 58.14 2.32 37.27
C TYR A 28 56.81 3.00 36.88
N SER A 29 56.68 4.31 37.14
CA SER A 29 55.51 5.08 36.75
C SER A 29 55.33 5.12 35.23
N PHE A 30 56.42 5.25 34.49
CA PHE A 30 56.42 5.25 33.03
C PHE A 30 56.02 3.87 32.47
N HIS A 31 56.52 2.80 33.07
CA HIS A 31 56.14 1.43 32.70
C HIS A 31 54.64 1.17 32.95
N GLN A 32 54.10 1.65 34.08
CA GLN A 32 52.66 1.48 34.40
C GLN A 32 51.74 2.20 33.41
N ILE A 33 52.14 3.36 32.87
CA ILE A 33 51.40 4.11 31.86
C ILE A 33 51.42 3.39 30.48
N ILE A 34 52.51 2.71 30.14
CA ILE A 34 52.70 2.07 28.82
C ILE A 34 51.97 0.72 28.74
N THR A 35 51.68 0.07 29.86
CA THR A 35 51.06 -1.26 29.89
C THR A 35 49.53 -1.25 29.79
N LEU A 36 48.91 -0.08 29.65
CA LEU A 36 47.44 0.01 29.49
C LEU A 36 47.02 -0.38 28.07
N ASP A 37 46.24 -1.44 27.97
CA ASP A 37 45.56 -1.80 26.74
C ASP A 37 44.33 -0.91 26.50
N SER A 38 43.97 -0.74 25.22
CA SER A 38 42.82 0.07 24.85
C SER A 38 41.77 -0.73 24.09
N LYS A 39 40.52 -0.60 24.49
CA LYS A 39 39.36 -1.17 23.82
C LYS A 39 38.36 -0.05 23.42
N THR A 40 37.97 -0.06 22.18
CA THR A 40 37.00 0.90 21.67
C THR A 40 35.65 0.20 21.51
N LEU A 41 34.61 0.79 22.07
CA LEU A 41 33.23 0.30 21.95
C LEU A 41 32.34 1.37 21.35
N MET A 42 31.35 0.93 20.54
CA MET A 42 30.26 1.76 20.06
C MET A 42 29.07 1.54 21.00
N ILE A 43 28.75 2.56 21.79
CA ILE A 43 27.69 2.48 22.79
C ILE A 43 26.45 3.19 22.26
N PRO A 44 25.26 2.56 22.32
CA PRO A 44 24.02 3.22 21.95
C PRO A 44 23.74 4.41 22.87
N MET A 45 23.42 5.55 22.26
CA MET A 45 23.21 6.81 22.97
C MET A 45 21.72 7.08 23.16
N GLN A 46 21.33 7.47 24.35
CA GLN A 46 19.97 7.84 24.70
C GLN A 46 19.88 9.35 24.96
N ILE A 47 18.74 9.94 24.65
CA ILE A 47 18.44 11.34 24.99
C ILE A 47 17.41 11.34 26.11
N ILE A 48 17.78 11.84 27.26
CA ILE A 48 16.90 12.04 28.40
C ILE A 48 16.34 13.47 28.30
N SER A 49 15.03 13.54 28.05
CA SER A 49 14.30 14.81 27.89
C SER A 49 13.01 14.81 28.72
N ASP A 50 13.15 14.60 30.03
CA ASP A 50 12.02 14.60 30.96
C ASP A 50 11.44 16.00 31.20
N GLY A 51 12.20 17.04 30.86
CA GLY A 51 11.77 18.44 30.89
C GLY A 51 10.89 18.86 29.69
N ASN A 52 10.68 20.17 29.58
CA ASN A 52 9.87 20.79 28.53
C ASN A 52 10.60 20.99 27.20
N LEU A 53 11.91 20.71 27.15
CA LEU A 53 12.74 20.89 25.96
C LEU A 53 13.15 19.53 25.36
N THR A 54 13.38 19.56 24.06
CA THR A 54 13.95 18.45 23.29
C THR A 54 14.85 18.99 22.18
N THR A 55 15.69 18.15 21.61
CA THR A 55 16.55 18.60 20.50
C THR A 55 15.79 18.60 19.17
N LYS A 56 16.07 19.63 18.35
CA LYS A 56 15.67 19.74 16.95
C LYS A 56 16.67 19.05 16.02
N ASP A 57 17.88 18.75 16.50
CA ASP A 57 18.94 18.15 15.73
C ASP A 57 18.91 16.63 15.85
N VAL A 58 19.22 15.96 14.75
CA VAL A 58 19.36 14.51 14.72
C VAL A 58 20.69 14.13 15.34
N CYS A 59 20.65 13.51 16.52
CA CYS A 59 21.83 12.98 17.19
C CYS A 59 22.21 11.62 16.64
N PRO A 60 23.52 11.29 16.59
CA PRO A 60 23.96 9.93 16.28
C PRO A 60 23.40 8.93 17.28
N ASN A 61 22.98 7.77 16.79
CA ASN A 61 22.46 6.70 17.65
C ASN A 61 23.52 6.02 18.51
N PHE A 62 24.80 6.26 18.21
CA PHE A 62 25.94 5.64 18.90
C PHE A 62 27.01 6.68 19.16
N VAL A 63 27.73 6.48 20.29
CA VAL A 63 28.92 7.22 20.64
C VAL A 63 30.08 6.26 20.80
N LYS A 64 31.27 6.72 20.43
CA LYS A 64 32.51 5.97 20.55
C LYS A 64 33.12 6.20 21.94
N VAL A 65 33.24 5.13 22.71
CA VAL A 65 33.88 5.16 24.03
C VAL A 65 35.18 4.33 24.00
N VAL A 66 36.27 4.94 24.37
CA VAL A 66 37.57 4.31 24.43
C VAL A 66 37.92 4.07 25.90
N PHE A 67 38.10 2.81 26.24
CA PHE A 67 38.50 2.34 27.55
C PHE A 67 39.96 2.01 27.52
N ARG A 68 40.70 2.40 28.56
CA ARG A 68 42.11 2.01 28.79
C ARG A 68 42.22 1.47 30.19
N THR A 69 42.68 0.25 30.30
CA THR A 69 42.86 -0.47 31.56
C THR A 69 43.91 -1.56 31.37
N ASP A 70 44.26 -2.26 32.42
CA ASP A 70 45.22 -3.38 32.35
C ASP A 70 44.70 -4.49 31.43
N SER A 71 45.64 -5.19 30.78
CA SER A 71 45.36 -6.30 29.84
C SER A 71 44.50 -7.40 30.48
N SER A 72 44.60 -7.61 31.80
CA SER A 72 43.78 -8.59 32.51
C SER A 72 42.31 -8.22 32.59
N HIS A 73 41.97 -6.93 32.61
CA HIS A 73 40.60 -6.41 32.77
C HIS A 73 39.93 -5.95 31.45
N ILE A 74 40.74 -5.68 30.40
CA ILE A 74 40.20 -5.15 29.14
C ILE A 74 39.21 -6.09 28.46
N ALA A 75 39.34 -7.42 28.68
CA ALA A 75 38.45 -8.42 28.12
C ALA A 75 37.06 -8.40 28.77
N SER A 76 36.94 -8.01 30.04
CA SER A 76 35.67 -7.96 30.80
C SER A 76 34.81 -6.76 30.43
N VAL A 77 35.36 -5.70 29.83
CA VAL A 77 34.60 -4.51 29.43
C VAL A 77 33.69 -4.82 28.26
N ASN A 78 32.39 -4.77 28.47
CA ASN A 78 31.36 -5.03 27.44
C ASN A 78 30.43 -3.84 27.28
N SER A 79 29.85 -3.71 26.07
CA SER A 79 28.90 -2.62 25.76
C SER A 79 27.60 -2.66 26.58
N LYS A 80 27.25 -3.83 27.15
CA LYS A 80 26.04 -4.00 27.97
C LYS A 80 26.17 -3.37 29.35
N ASP A 81 27.39 -3.20 29.82
CA ASP A 81 27.70 -2.69 31.16
C ASP A 81 27.85 -1.17 31.17
N ILE A 82 27.54 -0.52 30.03
CA ILE A 82 27.78 0.88 29.80
C ILE A 82 26.52 1.51 29.19
N LYS A 83 26.05 2.62 29.78
CA LYS A 83 24.97 3.44 29.24
C LYS A 83 25.55 4.81 28.87
N ALA A 84 25.34 5.23 27.65
CA ALA A 84 25.69 6.57 27.19
C ALA A 84 24.41 7.39 26.98
N PHE A 85 24.37 8.61 27.48
CA PHE A 85 23.21 9.47 27.34
C PHE A 85 23.56 10.95 27.32
N ILE A 86 22.66 11.74 26.77
CA ILE A 86 22.62 13.20 26.84
C ILE A 86 21.45 13.58 27.73
N ASN A 87 21.68 14.41 28.74
CA ASN A 87 20.65 14.86 29.67
C ASN A 87 20.24 16.29 29.36
N LEU A 88 19.02 16.49 28.91
CA LEU A 88 18.45 17.79 28.58
C LEU A 88 17.61 18.39 29.72
N THR A 89 17.43 17.69 30.85
CA THR A 89 16.54 18.10 31.95
C THR A 89 16.99 19.38 32.64
N ALA A 90 18.30 19.66 32.60
CA ALA A 90 18.87 20.88 33.23
C ALA A 90 18.63 22.17 32.44
N TYR A 91 18.21 22.06 31.18
CA TYR A 91 17.97 23.22 30.32
C TYR A 91 16.51 23.63 30.39
N THR A 92 16.27 24.95 30.52
CA THR A 92 14.93 25.53 30.72
C THR A 92 14.53 26.53 29.63
N GLN A 93 15.47 26.96 28.79
CA GLN A 93 15.24 27.93 27.70
C GLN A 93 15.63 27.31 26.35
N GLU A 94 14.93 27.70 25.31
CA GLU A 94 15.28 27.37 23.93
C GLU A 94 16.60 28.03 23.53
N GLY A 95 17.34 27.38 22.63
CA GLY A 95 18.59 27.91 22.10
C GLY A 95 19.62 26.84 21.78
N PHE A 96 20.83 27.29 21.43
CA PHE A 96 21.97 26.42 21.12
C PHE A 96 22.78 26.19 22.39
N TYR A 97 23.06 24.93 22.65
CA TYR A 97 23.82 24.47 23.81
C TYR A 97 24.81 23.37 23.41
N ASP A 98 26.01 23.45 24.01
CA ASP A 98 26.97 22.35 23.96
C ASP A 98 26.67 21.38 25.10
N VAL A 99 25.97 20.29 24.77
CA VAL A 99 25.50 19.33 25.77
C VAL A 99 26.52 18.20 25.87
N PRO A 100 27.08 17.93 27.07
CA PRO A 100 28.06 16.87 27.27
C PRO A 100 27.41 15.49 27.17
N VAL A 101 28.13 14.55 26.59
CA VAL A 101 27.78 13.14 26.63
C VAL A 101 28.19 12.57 27.98
N GLN A 102 27.24 11.96 28.68
CA GLN A 102 27.45 11.29 29.96
C GLN A 102 27.47 9.78 29.78
N VAL A 103 28.29 9.11 30.57
CA VAL A 103 28.42 7.66 30.58
C VAL A 103 28.23 7.15 31.99
N GLU A 104 27.32 6.23 32.16
CA GLU A 104 27.08 5.50 33.38
C GLU A 104 27.66 4.07 33.24
N LEU A 105 28.48 3.68 34.18
CA LEU A 105 29.11 2.35 34.24
C LEU A 105 28.36 1.45 35.21
N SER A 106 28.36 0.14 34.92
CA SER A 106 27.94 -0.87 35.89
C SER A 106 28.82 -0.86 37.13
N GLU A 107 28.33 -1.36 38.23
CA GLU A 107 29.10 -1.45 39.49
C GLU A 107 30.39 -2.26 39.30
N ASP A 108 30.37 -3.32 38.50
CA ASP A 108 31.51 -4.17 38.21
C ASP A 108 32.65 -3.39 37.52
N LEU A 109 32.31 -2.51 36.56
CA LEU A 109 33.29 -1.70 35.87
C LEU A 109 33.85 -0.57 36.73
N LYS A 110 33.13 -0.07 37.71
CA LYS A 110 33.60 0.96 38.65
C LYS A 110 34.69 0.47 39.60
N THR A 111 34.78 -0.84 39.79
CA THR A 111 35.80 -1.46 40.69
C THR A 111 37.15 -1.68 39.99
N ILE A 112 37.22 -1.53 38.68
CA ILE A 112 38.44 -1.72 37.90
C ILE A 112 39.38 -0.53 38.05
N GLU A 113 40.57 -0.73 38.53
CA GLU A 113 41.61 0.28 38.65
C GLU A 113 42.91 -0.22 38.02
N PRO A 114 43.60 0.54 37.19
CA PRO A 114 43.18 1.84 36.64
C PRO A 114 42.18 1.71 35.50
N LEU A 115 41.20 2.63 35.40
CA LEU A 115 40.26 2.71 34.30
C LEU A 115 40.19 4.14 33.76
N GLU A 116 40.69 4.36 32.54
CA GLU A 116 40.56 5.62 31.83
C GLU A 116 39.46 5.50 30.77
N ILE A 117 38.60 6.50 30.72
CA ILE A 117 37.47 6.56 29.76
C ILE A 117 37.56 7.84 28.92
N LYS A 118 37.56 7.68 27.59
CA LYS A 118 37.49 8.80 26.66
C LYS A 118 36.29 8.63 25.75
N ILE A 119 35.43 9.64 25.72
CA ILE A 119 34.20 9.68 24.93
C ILE A 119 34.49 10.52 23.67
N LYS A 120 34.00 10.08 22.49
CA LYS A 120 34.17 10.82 21.25
C LYS A 120 32.88 10.77 20.44
N PRO A 121 32.22 11.94 20.16
CA PRO A 121 32.56 13.28 20.68
C PRO A 121 32.23 13.43 22.18
N GLU A 122 32.86 14.38 22.88
CA GLU A 122 32.63 14.65 24.29
C GLU A 122 31.36 15.44 24.54
N SER A 123 30.93 16.23 23.56
CA SER A 123 29.68 17.02 23.59
C SER A 123 29.06 17.10 22.20
N PHE A 124 27.80 17.46 22.16
CA PHE A 124 27.07 17.81 20.93
C PHE A 124 26.53 19.22 21.04
N SER A 125 26.75 20.03 20.01
CA SER A 125 26.09 21.32 19.86
C SER A 125 24.67 21.09 19.37
N LEU A 126 23.68 21.27 20.23
CA LEU A 126 22.27 20.99 19.96
C LEU A 126 21.44 22.24 20.03
N ASN A 127 20.49 22.37 19.11
CA ASN A 127 19.45 23.38 19.17
C ASN A 127 18.25 22.79 19.93
N LEU A 128 17.99 23.31 21.11
CA LEU A 128 16.90 22.90 21.98
C LEU A 128 15.65 23.74 21.71
N GLU A 129 14.51 23.08 21.61
CA GLU A 129 13.21 23.67 21.32
C GLU A 129 12.15 23.09 22.27
N GLU A 130 11.05 23.81 22.45
CA GLU A 130 9.90 23.35 23.22
C GLU A 130 9.41 21.99 22.73
N LYS A 131 9.21 21.08 23.66
CA LYS A 131 8.64 19.75 23.40
C LYS A 131 7.13 19.83 23.48
N ILE A 132 6.45 19.64 22.36
CA ILE A 132 5.00 19.66 22.30
C ILE A 132 4.43 18.29 21.97
N LEU A 133 3.13 18.17 22.27
CA LEU A 133 2.31 17.01 21.97
C LEU A 133 1.18 17.41 21.05
N LYS A 134 0.95 16.61 19.99
CA LYS A 134 -0.13 16.82 19.03
C LYS A 134 -0.68 15.48 18.54
N TYR A 135 -2.00 15.43 18.29
CA TYR A 135 -2.60 14.32 17.58
C TYR A 135 -2.51 14.60 16.07
N ILE A 136 -1.91 13.68 15.35
CA ILE A 136 -1.69 13.78 13.91
C ILE A 136 -2.44 12.64 13.21
N PRO A 137 -3.23 12.94 12.15
CA PRO A 137 -3.96 11.93 11.41
C PRO A 137 -3.01 10.97 10.68
N VAL A 138 -3.41 9.71 10.63
CA VAL A 138 -2.71 8.67 9.87
C VAL A 138 -3.47 8.41 8.59
N VAL A 139 -2.77 8.44 7.46
CA VAL A 139 -3.31 8.27 6.11
C VAL A 139 -2.77 6.97 5.52
N ALA A 140 -3.65 6.15 4.97
CA ALA A 140 -3.23 4.93 4.29
C ALA A 140 -2.50 5.26 2.99
N SER A 141 -1.36 4.61 2.79
CA SER A 141 -0.66 4.58 1.52
C SER A 141 -0.97 3.27 0.81
N THR A 142 -1.36 3.33 -0.47
CA THR A 142 -1.72 2.15 -1.25
C THR A 142 -0.85 2.01 -2.49
N SER A 143 -0.77 0.81 -3.05
CA SER A 143 -0.08 0.55 -4.31
C SER A 143 -0.84 -0.47 -5.16
N GLY A 144 -0.80 -0.25 -6.48
CA GLY A 144 -1.57 -1.01 -7.44
C GLY A 144 -3.04 -0.58 -7.48
N GLU A 145 -3.82 -1.25 -8.31
CA GLU A 145 -5.25 -1.00 -8.49
C GLU A 145 -6.04 -2.28 -8.23
N PRO A 146 -7.30 -2.19 -7.79
CA PRO A 146 -8.22 -3.31 -7.74
C PRO A 146 -8.34 -3.98 -9.13
N GLU A 147 -8.94 -5.18 -9.17
CA GLU A 147 -9.21 -5.83 -10.45
C GLU A 147 -10.13 -4.97 -11.32
N ASN A 148 -9.98 -5.12 -12.65
CA ASN A 148 -10.80 -4.38 -13.60
C ASN A 148 -12.31 -4.56 -13.31
N GLY A 149 -13.03 -3.44 -13.27
CA GLY A 149 -14.44 -3.41 -12.89
C GLY A 149 -14.69 -3.23 -11.38
N TYR A 150 -13.65 -3.04 -10.58
CA TYR A 150 -13.75 -2.73 -9.15
C TYR A 150 -13.05 -1.41 -8.80
N TYR A 151 -13.40 -0.81 -7.68
CA TYR A 151 -12.75 0.38 -7.14
C TYR A 151 -12.79 0.37 -5.61
N VAL A 152 -11.88 1.12 -5.00
CA VAL A 152 -11.89 1.33 -3.55
C VAL A 152 -13.00 2.32 -3.22
N SER A 153 -14.03 1.87 -2.52
CA SER A 153 -15.16 2.69 -2.10
C SER A 153 -14.90 3.40 -0.77
N ASN A 154 -14.13 2.75 0.12
CA ASN A 154 -13.72 3.32 1.40
C ASN A 154 -12.33 2.80 1.80
N LEU A 155 -11.57 3.64 2.52
CA LEU A 155 -10.23 3.32 3.01
C LEU A 155 -10.08 3.94 4.40
N GLU A 156 -10.01 3.11 5.42
CA GLU A 156 -9.92 3.53 6.81
C GLU A 156 -8.66 2.98 7.49
N VAL A 157 -8.00 3.83 8.27
CA VAL A 157 -6.83 3.44 9.07
C VAL A 157 -7.22 3.37 10.54
N ILE A 158 -6.86 2.30 11.20
CA ILE A 158 -7.12 2.09 12.63
C ILE A 158 -5.78 1.87 13.37
N PRO A 159 -5.44 2.76 14.32
CA PRO A 159 -6.13 4.00 14.68
C PRO A 159 -5.98 5.10 13.62
N SER A 160 -6.98 5.97 13.47
CA SER A 160 -7.02 7.05 12.48
C SER A 160 -6.12 8.23 12.82
N SER A 161 -5.63 8.33 14.06
CA SER A 161 -4.69 9.34 14.52
C SER A 161 -3.76 8.78 15.57
N VAL A 162 -2.59 9.40 15.70
CA VAL A 162 -1.57 9.05 16.70
C VAL A 162 -1.16 10.27 17.50
N LYS A 163 -0.82 10.04 18.76
CA LYS A 163 -0.23 11.04 19.65
C LYS A 163 1.25 11.14 19.31
N VAL A 164 1.70 12.31 18.89
CA VAL A 164 3.08 12.60 18.51
C VAL A 164 3.68 13.58 19.50
N VAL A 165 4.88 13.30 19.96
CA VAL A 165 5.67 14.15 20.87
C VAL A 165 7.02 14.42 20.21
N GLY A 166 7.44 15.69 20.21
CA GLY A 166 8.70 16.09 19.62
C GLY A 166 8.93 17.60 19.66
N PRO A 167 9.96 18.09 18.95
CA PRO A 167 10.24 19.52 18.85
C PRO A 167 9.07 20.24 18.17
N LYS A 168 8.70 21.40 18.68
CA LYS A 168 7.54 22.19 18.24
C LYS A 168 7.52 22.42 16.74
N SER A 169 8.63 22.89 16.18
CA SER A 169 8.73 23.15 14.73
C SER A 169 8.52 21.90 13.88
N VAL A 170 8.99 20.74 14.32
CA VAL A 170 8.84 19.47 13.59
C VAL A 170 7.41 18.96 13.70
N VAL A 171 6.83 18.99 14.91
CA VAL A 171 5.46 18.53 15.16
C VAL A 171 4.43 19.40 14.44
N GLU A 172 4.59 20.74 14.46
CA GLU A 172 3.69 21.69 13.79
C GLU A 172 3.71 21.53 12.26
N ASN A 173 4.90 21.27 11.68
CA ASN A 173 5.07 21.06 10.26
C ASN A 173 4.59 19.66 9.79
N THR A 174 4.42 18.73 10.70
CA THR A 174 3.90 17.38 10.38
C THR A 174 2.38 17.43 10.33
N LYS A 175 1.82 17.47 9.12
CA LYS A 175 0.37 17.54 8.91
C LYS A 175 -0.31 16.18 8.98
N GLN A 176 0.37 15.15 8.52
CA GLN A 176 -0.13 13.77 8.46
C GLN A 176 1.03 12.78 8.43
N ILE A 177 0.76 11.55 8.83
CA ILE A 177 1.72 10.44 8.81
C ILE A 177 1.14 9.36 7.92
N TYR A 178 1.98 8.76 7.08
CA TYR A 178 1.55 7.71 6.15
C TYR A 178 1.84 6.32 6.71
N THR A 179 1.03 5.37 6.33
CA THR A 179 1.33 3.95 6.52
C THR A 179 2.30 3.45 5.44
N LYS A 180 2.96 2.33 5.67
CA LYS A 180 3.58 1.56 4.60
C LYS A 180 2.53 1.18 3.57
N LYS A 181 2.96 1.03 2.30
CA LYS A 181 2.07 0.76 1.18
C LYS A 181 1.33 -0.56 1.34
N VAL A 182 0.01 -0.50 1.28
CA VAL A 182 -0.89 -1.64 1.23
C VAL A 182 -1.20 -1.98 -0.22
N MET A 183 -1.12 -3.26 -0.59
CA MET A 183 -1.28 -3.72 -1.96
C MET A 183 -2.77 -3.86 -2.32
N LEU A 184 -3.22 -3.16 -3.36
CA LEU A 184 -4.58 -3.25 -3.90
C LEU A 184 -4.69 -4.16 -5.12
N LYS A 185 -3.54 -4.58 -5.69
CA LYS A 185 -3.48 -5.31 -6.97
C LYS A 185 -4.36 -6.57 -6.95
N GLY A 186 -5.35 -6.59 -7.84
CA GLY A 186 -6.24 -7.74 -8.01
C GLY A 186 -7.32 -7.90 -6.93
N ALA A 187 -7.50 -6.91 -6.05
CA ALA A 187 -8.53 -6.96 -5.01
C ALA A 187 -9.94 -6.89 -5.61
N LYS A 188 -10.84 -7.75 -5.12
CA LYS A 188 -12.26 -7.89 -5.55
C LYS A 188 -13.24 -7.79 -4.40
N THR A 189 -12.77 -8.01 -3.18
CA THR A 189 -13.58 -8.07 -1.96
C THR A 189 -12.95 -7.21 -0.90
N ASN A 190 -13.74 -6.81 0.09
CA ASN A 190 -13.27 -6.12 1.27
C ASN A 190 -12.23 -6.97 2.02
N TYR A 191 -11.20 -6.31 2.53
CA TYR A 191 -10.20 -6.96 3.36
C TYR A 191 -9.54 -5.96 4.30
N SER A 192 -8.89 -6.50 5.32
CA SER A 192 -8.12 -5.75 6.30
C SER A 192 -6.64 -6.15 6.22
N SER A 193 -5.75 -5.17 6.24
CA SER A 193 -4.31 -5.40 6.13
C SER A 193 -3.57 -4.77 7.31
N PRO A 194 -2.80 -5.57 8.08
CA PRO A 194 -1.91 -5.01 9.08
C PRO A 194 -0.77 -4.25 8.39
N THR A 195 -0.38 -3.13 8.98
CA THR A 195 0.66 -2.26 8.43
C THR A 195 1.42 -1.55 9.55
N LYS A 196 2.48 -0.84 9.17
CA LYS A 196 3.27 0.03 10.06
C LYS A 196 3.32 1.42 9.45
N LEU A 197 3.68 2.38 10.27
CA LEU A 197 3.94 3.73 9.77
C LEU A 197 5.20 3.76 8.91
N ASP A 198 5.24 4.65 7.94
CA ASP A 198 6.34 4.82 7.00
C ASP A 198 7.04 6.17 7.22
N ASN A 199 8.37 6.17 7.01
CA ASN A 199 9.21 7.37 7.00
C ASN A 199 8.97 8.33 8.18
N ILE A 200 8.91 7.79 9.40
CA ILE A 200 8.76 8.60 10.60
C ILE A 200 10.05 9.39 10.83
N ASN A 201 9.90 10.71 11.04
CA ASN A 201 11.02 11.53 11.45
C ASN A 201 11.56 11.03 12.81
N SER A 202 12.87 10.78 12.90
CA SER A 202 13.52 10.23 14.10
C SER A 202 13.41 11.13 15.34
N LEU A 203 13.08 12.40 15.16
CA LEU A 203 12.83 13.37 16.23
C LEU A 203 11.44 13.24 16.85
N LEU A 204 10.55 12.47 16.23
CA LEU A 204 9.19 12.29 16.70
C LEU A 204 9.06 10.95 17.44
N LYS A 205 8.50 11.02 18.66
CA LYS A 205 8.03 9.84 19.40
C LYS A 205 6.53 9.69 19.20
N ILE A 206 6.10 8.50 18.79
CA ILE A 206 4.71 8.20 18.45
C ILE A 206 4.12 7.25 19.50
N TYR A 207 2.90 7.53 19.95
CA TYR A 207 2.18 6.73 20.93
C TYR A 207 0.73 6.46 20.47
N PRO A 208 0.23 5.24 20.63
CA PRO A 208 0.98 4.04 21.01
C PRO A 208 1.89 3.57 19.87
N GLU A 209 2.95 2.84 20.19
CA GLU A 209 3.75 2.06 19.24
C GLU A 209 2.97 0.78 18.85
N SER A 210 1.74 0.93 18.42
CA SER A 210 0.85 -0.20 18.11
C SER A 210 0.90 -0.55 16.63
N ASP A 211 0.48 -1.77 16.35
CA ASP A 211 0.22 -2.19 14.98
C ASP A 211 -0.98 -1.41 14.42
N PHE A 212 -0.81 -0.94 13.19
CA PHE A 212 -1.87 -0.27 12.44
C PHE A 212 -2.55 -1.27 11.52
N ARG A 213 -3.81 -1.01 11.26
CA ARG A 213 -4.61 -1.77 10.32
C ARG A 213 -5.27 -0.84 9.32
N VAL A 214 -5.28 -1.24 8.08
CA VAL A 214 -6.02 -0.56 7.02
C VAL A 214 -7.18 -1.43 6.61
N ASP A 215 -8.39 -0.95 6.79
CA ASP A 215 -9.62 -1.58 6.33
C ASP A 215 -9.97 -0.99 4.96
N ILE A 216 -10.13 -1.88 3.98
CA ILE A 216 -10.32 -1.53 2.57
C ILE A 216 -11.66 -2.11 2.11
N GLU A 217 -12.53 -1.23 1.66
CA GLU A 217 -13.80 -1.61 1.04
C GLU A 217 -13.70 -1.51 -0.47
N ILE A 218 -14.04 -2.60 -1.14
CA ILE A 218 -14.01 -2.73 -2.59
C ILE A 218 -15.43 -2.88 -3.11
N SER A 219 -15.79 -2.05 -4.06
CA SER A 219 -17.10 -2.07 -4.72
C SER A 219 -16.97 -2.25 -6.22
N GLU A 220 -17.99 -2.82 -6.85
CA GLU A 220 -18.06 -2.94 -8.30
C GLU A 220 -18.36 -1.59 -8.95
N LYS A 221 -17.67 -1.29 -10.05
CA LYS A 221 -17.97 -0.13 -10.89
C LYS A 221 -19.27 -0.38 -11.64
N ILE A 222 -20.22 0.52 -11.46
CA ILE A 222 -21.44 0.53 -12.25
C ILE A 222 -21.20 1.37 -13.51
N ALA A 223 -21.59 0.82 -14.64
CA ALA A 223 -21.49 1.47 -15.95
C ALA A 223 -22.82 1.45 -16.68
N GLU A 224 -22.92 2.26 -17.73
CA GLU A 224 -24.05 2.29 -18.63
C GLU A 224 -23.56 2.00 -20.05
N LYS A 225 -24.38 1.29 -20.83
CA LYS A 225 -24.11 0.95 -22.24
C LYS A 225 -25.34 1.17 -23.06
N ASP A 226 -25.20 1.97 -24.12
CA ASP A 226 -26.27 2.29 -25.05
C ASP A 226 -26.32 1.28 -26.19
N PHE A 227 -27.54 0.86 -26.52
CA PHE A 227 -27.89 0.06 -27.68
C PHE A 227 -28.81 0.85 -28.56
N SER A 228 -28.44 1.07 -29.81
CA SER A 228 -29.21 1.90 -30.74
C SER A 228 -29.62 1.11 -31.99
N ASN A 229 -30.78 1.41 -32.54
CA ASN A 229 -31.28 0.81 -33.78
C ASN A 229 -31.38 -0.72 -33.74
N ILE A 230 -31.77 -1.28 -32.56
CA ILE A 230 -31.97 -2.71 -32.39
C ILE A 230 -33.31 -3.11 -32.97
N GLU A 231 -33.31 -4.11 -33.83
CA GLU A 231 -34.52 -4.70 -34.42
C GLU A 231 -35.26 -5.55 -33.36
N VAL A 232 -36.57 -5.48 -33.37
CA VAL A 232 -37.42 -6.17 -32.40
C VAL A 232 -37.88 -7.49 -32.97
N SER A 233 -37.76 -8.56 -32.18
CA SER A 233 -38.30 -9.88 -32.52
C SER A 233 -39.77 -9.99 -32.17
N PHE A 234 -40.53 -10.77 -32.92
CA PHE A 234 -41.96 -11.04 -32.67
C PHE A 234 -42.11 -12.42 -32.04
N LEU A 235 -42.83 -12.48 -30.91
CA LEU A 235 -43.13 -13.72 -30.21
C LEU A 235 -44.63 -13.98 -30.19
N ASN A 236 -45.02 -15.25 -30.15
CA ASN A 236 -46.39 -15.71 -29.99
C ASN A 236 -47.38 -15.20 -31.06
N LEU A 237 -46.89 -14.91 -32.28
CA LEU A 237 -47.79 -14.66 -33.41
C LEU A 237 -48.45 -15.99 -33.79
N LYS A 238 -49.80 -15.97 -33.99
CA LYS A 238 -50.55 -17.16 -34.44
C LYS A 238 -50.22 -17.48 -35.90
N ASP A 239 -50.27 -18.77 -36.29
CA ASP A 239 -49.83 -19.27 -37.58
C ASP A 239 -50.63 -18.71 -38.78
N ASN A 240 -51.87 -18.25 -38.51
CA ASN A 240 -52.76 -17.66 -39.50
C ASN A 240 -52.54 -16.18 -39.77
N PHE A 241 -51.54 -15.56 -39.06
CA PHE A 241 -51.21 -14.12 -39.18
C PHE A 241 -49.79 -13.93 -39.69
N ILE A 242 -49.57 -12.78 -40.33
CA ILE A 242 -48.24 -12.26 -40.72
C ILE A 242 -48.16 -10.80 -40.28
N VAL A 243 -46.92 -10.36 -39.96
CA VAL A 243 -46.61 -8.96 -39.69
C VAL A 243 -46.36 -8.28 -41.04
N SER A 244 -47.19 -7.30 -41.41
CA SER A 244 -47.08 -6.56 -42.67
C SER A 244 -46.31 -5.23 -42.53
N SER A 245 -46.11 -4.74 -41.31
CA SER A 245 -45.29 -3.55 -41.03
C SER A 245 -43.78 -3.85 -41.07
N GLN A 246 -43.00 -2.77 -41.37
CA GLN A 246 -41.54 -2.89 -41.19
C GLN A 246 -41.19 -3.21 -39.74
N THR A 247 -40.11 -4.03 -39.56
CA THR A 247 -39.62 -4.35 -38.23
C THR A 247 -39.20 -3.07 -37.49
N PRO A 248 -39.81 -2.74 -36.35
CA PRO A 248 -39.50 -1.53 -35.62
C PRO A 248 -38.11 -1.62 -35.02
N LYS A 249 -37.42 -0.47 -34.93
CA LYS A 249 -36.15 -0.33 -34.28
C LYS A 249 -36.30 0.45 -32.99
N VAL A 250 -35.62 -0.03 -31.96
CA VAL A 250 -35.65 0.60 -30.63
C VAL A 250 -34.24 0.87 -30.16
N SER A 251 -34.11 1.81 -29.21
CA SER A 251 -32.87 2.13 -28.53
C SER A 251 -33.11 2.07 -27.04
N PHE A 252 -32.12 1.54 -26.31
CA PHE A 252 -32.19 1.44 -24.86
C PHE A 252 -30.82 1.52 -24.22
N THR A 253 -30.78 1.89 -22.93
CA THR A 253 -29.58 1.96 -22.10
C THR A 253 -29.65 0.87 -21.04
N LEU A 254 -28.63 0.05 -20.98
CA LEU A 254 -28.43 -0.90 -19.89
C LEU A 254 -27.50 -0.31 -18.84
N SER A 255 -27.83 -0.55 -17.56
CA SER A 255 -26.99 -0.20 -16.42
C SER A 255 -26.72 -1.43 -15.58
N GLY A 256 -25.48 -1.56 -15.10
CA GLY A 256 -25.05 -2.66 -14.23
C GLY A 256 -23.55 -2.71 -14.05
N SER A 257 -23.06 -3.81 -13.48
CA SER A 257 -21.62 -4.00 -13.29
C SER A 257 -20.87 -3.83 -14.61
N GLN A 258 -19.83 -2.97 -14.63
CA GLN A 258 -19.00 -2.71 -15.81
C GLN A 258 -18.50 -4.02 -16.42
N ARG A 259 -18.04 -4.95 -15.61
CA ARG A 259 -17.51 -6.24 -16.02
C ARG A 259 -18.54 -7.10 -16.75
N ILE A 260 -19.80 -7.03 -16.32
CA ILE A 260 -20.90 -7.77 -16.94
C ILE A 260 -21.27 -7.10 -18.27
N LEU A 261 -21.38 -5.77 -18.28
CA LEU A 261 -21.70 -5.01 -19.50
C LEU A 261 -20.65 -5.13 -20.60
N GLU A 262 -19.36 -5.22 -20.25
CA GLU A 262 -18.28 -5.42 -21.22
C GLU A 262 -18.37 -6.78 -21.92
N LYS A 263 -18.79 -7.81 -21.20
CA LYS A 263 -18.95 -9.18 -21.73
C LYS A 263 -20.34 -9.46 -22.30
N PHE A 264 -21.28 -8.55 -22.05
CA PHE A 264 -22.66 -8.75 -22.46
C PHE A 264 -22.79 -8.58 -23.98
N VAL A 265 -23.28 -9.64 -24.62
CA VAL A 265 -23.65 -9.67 -26.03
C VAL A 265 -25.17 -9.76 -26.11
N LEU A 266 -25.80 -8.78 -26.78
CA LEU A 266 -27.23 -8.75 -27.00
C LEU A 266 -27.62 -9.84 -27.99
N LYS A 267 -28.51 -10.74 -27.59
CA LYS A 267 -29.08 -11.75 -28.50
C LYS A 267 -30.25 -11.14 -29.27
N PRO A 268 -30.48 -11.52 -30.52
CA PRO A 268 -31.62 -10.98 -31.31
C PRO A 268 -32.97 -11.13 -30.63
N GLU A 269 -33.18 -12.22 -29.89
CA GLU A 269 -34.43 -12.54 -29.21
C GLU A 269 -34.60 -11.78 -27.86
N SER A 270 -33.54 -11.07 -27.41
CA SER A 270 -33.60 -10.33 -26.14
C SER A 270 -34.52 -9.11 -26.19
N VAL A 271 -34.77 -8.57 -27.38
CA VAL A 271 -35.68 -7.44 -27.57
C VAL A 271 -36.90 -7.94 -28.37
N TYR A 272 -38.06 -7.96 -27.74
CA TYR A 272 -39.20 -8.60 -28.35
C TYR A 272 -40.53 -7.90 -28.05
N ILE A 273 -41.52 -8.20 -28.89
CA ILE A 273 -42.91 -7.86 -28.73
C ILE A 273 -43.69 -9.16 -28.61
N ASP A 274 -44.55 -9.26 -27.62
CA ASP A 274 -45.46 -10.38 -27.44
C ASP A 274 -46.78 -10.13 -28.17
N LEU A 275 -47.01 -10.83 -29.28
CA LEU A 275 -48.17 -10.72 -30.13
C LEU A 275 -49.31 -11.65 -29.71
N LYS A 276 -49.26 -12.31 -28.57
CA LYS A 276 -50.32 -13.20 -28.05
C LYS A 276 -51.70 -12.54 -28.00
N LYS A 277 -51.75 -11.23 -27.81
CA LYS A 277 -52.99 -10.45 -27.75
C LYS A 277 -53.51 -10.03 -29.12
N ALA A 278 -52.83 -10.32 -30.20
CA ALA A 278 -53.30 -10.08 -31.56
C ALA A 278 -54.34 -11.16 -31.94
N LEU A 279 -55.63 -10.82 -31.83
CA LEU A 279 -56.71 -11.76 -32.08
C LEU A 279 -57.34 -11.62 -33.48
N SER A 280 -57.09 -10.50 -34.18
CA SER A 280 -57.61 -10.17 -35.51
C SER A 280 -56.58 -9.40 -36.33
N ALA A 281 -56.73 -9.33 -37.63
CA ALA A 281 -56.02 -8.42 -38.50
C ALA A 281 -56.31 -6.97 -38.11
N GLY A 282 -55.30 -6.10 -38.24
CA GLY A 282 -55.39 -4.67 -37.89
C GLY A 282 -54.06 -4.10 -37.41
N THR A 283 -54.06 -2.83 -37.00
CA THR A 283 -52.89 -2.14 -36.47
C THR A 283 -53.08 -1.89 -34.95
N PHE A 284 -52.16 -2.35 -34.17
CA PHE A 284 -52.21 -2.30 -32.71
C PHE A 284 -50.94 -1.73 -32.12
N ASP A 285 -51.04 -1.10 -30.94
CA ASP A 285 -49.89 -0.64 -30.15
C ASP A 285 -49.46 -1.73 -29.16
N PHE A 286 -48.22 -2.25 -29.32
CA PHE A 286 -47.65 -3.26 -28.44
C PHE A 286 -46.50 -2.70 -27.62
N PRO A 287 -46.39 -3.08 -26.34
CA PRO A 287 -45.21 -2.76 -25.53
C PRO A 287 -43.99 -3.55 -26.01
N VAL A 288 -42.83 -2.90 -25.94
CA VAL A 288 -41.56 -3.54 -26.23
C VAL A 288 -40.96 -4.05 -24.91
N TYR A 289 -40.49 -5.27 -24.92
CA TYR A 289 -39.82 -5.92 -23.79
C TYR A 289 -38.34 -6.14 -24.10
N VAL A 290 -37.48 -5.94 -23.06
CA VAL A 290 -36.05 -6.22 -23.15
C VAL A 290 -35.73 -7.22 -22.05
N SER A 291 -35.34 -8.42 -22.44
CA SER A 291 -34.95 -9.50 -21.55
C SER A 291 -33.43 -9.47 -21.35
N VAL A 292 -33.01 -9.18 -20.13
CA VAL A 292 -31.60 -9.13 -19.74
C VAL A 292 -31.36 -9.95 -18.47
N PRO A 293 -30.13 -10.38 -18.18
CA PRO A 293 -29.78 -11.03 -16.91
C PRO A 293 -30.14 -10.17 -15.70
N ASP A 294 -30.50 -10.78 -14.58
CA ASP A 294 -30.93 -10.08 -13.32
C ASP A 294 -29.94 -9.07 -12.79
N LEU A 295 -28.66 -9.17 -13.16
CA LEU A 295 -27.59 -8.24 -12.76
C LEU A 295 -27.51 -6.98 -13.63
N LEU A 296 -28.35 -6.88 -14.66
CA LEU A 296 -28.47 -5.71 -15.54
C LEU A 296 -29.87 -5.13 -15.44
N SER A 297 -29.99 -3.82 -15.56
CA SER A 297 -31.26 -3.11 -15.56
C SER A 297 -31.39 -2.22 -16.78
N VAL A 298 -32.62 -2.16 -17.33
CA VAL A 298 -32.97 -1.25 -18.43
C VAL A 298 -33.31 0.10 -17.84
N LYS A 299 -32.49 1.11 -18.07
CA LYS A 299 -32.68 2.48 -17.58
C LYS A 299 -33.60 3.30 -18.46
N LYS A 300 -33.45 3.18 -19.77
CA LYS A 300 -34.16 3.95 -20.76
C LYS A 300 -34.51 3.04 -21.94
N LEU A 301 -35.75 3.11 -22.45
CA LEU A 301 -36.18 2.38 -23.62
C LEU A 301 -37.01 3.35 -24.48
N THR A 302 -36.67 3.49 -25.76
CA THR A 302 -37.34 4.41 -26.68
C THR A 302 -37.43 3.77 -28.06
N PRO A 303 -38.65 3.69 -28.65
CA PRO A 303 -39.95 3.86 -28.01
C PRO A 303 -40.35 2.72 -27.09
N GLN A 304 -41.18 2.98 -26.07
CA GLN A 304 -41.70 1.94 -25.15
C GLN A 304 -42.85 1.13 -25.77
N LYS A 305 -43.52 1.67 -26.77
CA LYS A 305 -44.58 1.03 -27.52
C LYS A 305 -44.40 1.28 -29.00
N VAL A 306 -44.73 0.31 -29.80
CA VAL A 306 -44.62 0.38 -31.27
C VAL A 306 -45.93 -0.09 -31.91
N LYS A 307 -46.28 0.53 -33.07
CA LYS A 307 -47.41 0.17 -33.87
C LYS A 307 -47.02 -0.99 -34.80
N ILE A 308 -47.76 -2.07 -34.74
CA ILE A 308 -47.57 -3.25 -35.58
C ILE A 308 -48.85 -3.51 -36.37
N SER A 309 -48.70 -3.64 -37.69
CA SER A 309 -49.79 -4.03 -38.59
C SER A 309 -49.70 -5.54 -38.84
N ILE A 310 -50.82 -6.21 -38.63
CA ILE A 310 -50.97 -7.66 -38.72
C ILE A 310 -52.01 -7.96 -39.78
N GLU A 311 -51.73 -8.87 -40.68
CA GLU A 311 -52.62 -9.31 -41.74
C GLU A 311 -52.86 -10.84 -41.67
N GLU A 312 -53.99 -11.28 -42.16
CA GLU A 312 -54.28 -12.72 -42.29
C GLU A 312 -53.41 -13.31 -43.41
N LYS A 313 -52.85 -14.47 -43.15
CA LYS A 313 -52.07 -15.20 -44.13
C LYS A 313 -52.99 -15.80 -45.18
N VAL A 314 -52.89 -15.30 -46.42
CA VAL A 314 -53.61 -15.91 -47.54
C VAL A 314 -52.96 -17.23 -47.85
N PHE A 315 -53.64 -18.29 -47.58
CA PHE A 315 -53.25 -19.63 -48.06
C PHE A 315 -53.72 -19.74 -49.52
N ASP A 316 -52.83 -19.61 -50.49
CA ASP A 316 -53.12 -20.03 -51.86
C ASP A 316 -53.49 -21.51 -51.84
N SER A 317 -54.81 -21.77 -52.08
CA SER A 317 -55.30 -23.13 -52.20
C SER A 317 -54.82 -23.72 -53.54
N PRO A 318 -54.29 -24.93 -53.59
CA PRO A 318 -53.76 -25.53 -54.84
C PRO A 318 -54.87 -26.06 -55.78
N LEU A 319 -56.00 -25.38 -55.93
CA LEU A 319 -57.17 -25.89 -56.65
C LEU A 319 -57.45 -25.23 -58.02
N ASP A 320 -56.58 -24.37 -58.52
CA ASP A 320 -56.83 -23.68 -59.84
C ASP A 320 -55.79 -24.03 -60.95
N SER A 321 -55.00 -25.12 -60.79
CA SER A 321 -54.09 -25.52 -61.87
C SER A 321 -54.52 -26.77 -62.68
N GLU A 322 -55.74 -27.30 -62.49
CA GLU A 322 -56.21 -28.48 -63.26
C GLU A 322 -57.27 -28.23 -64.35
N LEU A 323 -57.50 -27.01 -64.78
CA LEU A 323 -58.55 -26.75 -65.81
C LEU A 323 -58.04 -25.99 -67.08
N LYS A 324 -56.77 -26.20 -67.48
CA LYS A 324 -56.33 -25.75 -68.83
C LYS A 324 -55.29 -26.65 -69.45
N GLU A 325 -55.63 -27.92 -69.63
CA GLU A 325 -54.97 -28.78 -70.61
C GLU A 325 -55.99 -29.73 -71.26
N ASN A 326 -56.64 -29.20 -72.29
CA ASN A 326 -57.28 -30.00 -73.36
C ASN A 326 -57.82 -29.11 -74.43
N SER A 327 -56.98 -28.70 -75.40
CA SER A 327 -57.40 -28.58 -76.79
C SER A 327 -56.20 -28.24 -77.67
N ASP A 328 -56.12 -29.07 -78.77
CA ASP A 328 -55.34 -28.89 -79.98
C ASP A 328 -53.81 -29.21 -79.82
N GLY A 329 -53.30 -30.30 -80.37
CA GLY A 329 -53.55 -30.96 -81.61
C GLY A 329 -52.25 -30.87 -82.44
N GLU A 330 -51.63 -32.07 -82.67
CA GLU A 330 -50.83 -32.46 -83.88
C GLU A 330 -49.84 -31.43 -84.44
N THR A 331 -48.58 -31.67 -84.53
CA THR A 331 -47.95 -32.41 -85.72
C THR A 331 -46.43 -32.44 -85.60
N LEU A 332 -45.89 -33.62 -85.70
CA LEU A 332 -44.71 -34.11 -86.50
C LEU A 332 -43.43 -33.24 -86.55
N GLU A 333 -42.38 -33.72 -86.28
CA GLU A 333 -41.41 -34.66 -86.90
C GLU A 333 -39.95 -34.20 -86.71
N HIS A 334 -39.16 -35.12 -86.54
CA HIS A 334 -37.76 -35.33 -86.97
C HIS A 334 -36.55 -34.64 -86.27
N GLU A 335 -35.89 -35.60 -85.76
CA GLU A 335 -34.50 -36.00 -86.08
C GLU A 335 -33.36 -35.14 -85.56
N ASN A 336 -32.60 -35.74 -84.82
CA ASN A 336 -31.26 -36.36 -84.99
C ASN A 336 -30.14 -35.77 -84.10
N ASN A 337 -29.62 -36.69 -83.39
CA ASN A 337 -28.24 -37.12 -83.26
C ASN A 337 -27.14 -36.23 -82.65
N GLN A 338 -26.57 -36.95 -81.78
CA GLN A 338 -25.08 -37.08 -81.57
C GLN A 338 -24.44 -36.04 -80.66
N GLU A 339 -23.99 -36.52 -79.58
CA GLU A 339 -22.73 -37.19 -79.25
C GLU A 339 -21.68 -36.23 -78.64
N GLU A 340 -21.20 -36.76 -77.58
CA GLU A 340 -19.82 -36.75 -77.10
C GLU A 340 -19.37 -35.43 -76.43
N SER A 341 -18.81 -35.48 -75.36
CA SER A 341 -17.92 -36.28 -74.50
C SER A 341 -16.91 -35.40 -73.87
N PHE A 342 -16.55 -35.77 -72.68
CA PHE A 342 -15.26 -35.65 -71.99
C PHE A 342 -14.77 -34.34 -71.46
N SER A 343 -14.64 -34.40 -70.15
CA SER A 343 -13.42 -34.23 -69.31
C SER A 343 -12.85 -32.82 -69.15
N SER A 344 -12.72 -32.38 -68.00
CA SER A 344 -11.61 -32.64 -67.06
C SER A 344 -11.99 -32.05 -65.73
#